data_d3125b72e3d384c3f567b813ae6e6378
#
_entry.id   d3125b72e3d384c3f567b813ae6e6378
#
_cell.length_a   1.000
_cell.length_b   1.000
_cell.length_c   1.000
_cell.angle_alpha   90.00
_cell.angle_beta   90.00
_cell.angle_gamma   90.00
#
_symmetry.space_group_name_H-M   'P 1'
#
loop_
_entity.id
_entity.type
_entity.pdbx_description
1 polymer ?
#
loop_
_entity_poly.entity_id
_entity_poly.type
_entity_poly.pdbx_seq_one_letter_code
_entity_poly.pdbx_strand_id
1 'polypeptide(L)'
;MNKLLSCRYNMDTNRVEARFEGGTPLSIDCIAVEDEYGNTPTQRAELDWLLCNKPLEYAQLVLGGEIEHYLSLSCDHGRLKDQ
;
A
#
# COMPACT_ATOMS: atom_id res chain seq x y z
N MET A 1 -6.57 4.59 -20.08
CA MET A 1 -6.04 4.19 -18.78
C MET A 1 -7.15 3.62 -17.92
N ASN A 2 -6.91 2.50 -17.29
CA ASN A 2 -7.95 1.86 -16.49
C ASN A 2 -8.12 2.54 -15.14
N LYS A 3 -9.37 2.75 -14.78
CA LYS A 3 -9.70 3.37 -13.51
C LYS A 3 -9.87 2.30 -12.44
N LEU A 4 -9.28 2.52 -11.29
CA LEU A 4 -9.41 1.62 -10.16
C LEU A 4 -10.80 1.77 -9.54
N LEU A 5 -11.57 0.68 -9.54
CA LEU A 5 -12.94 0.69 -9.06
C LEU A 5 -13.05 0.28 -7.60
N SER A 6 -12.33 -0.76 -7.21
CA SER A 6 -12.41 -1.24 -5.83
C SER A 6 -11.18 -2.05 -5.47
N CYS A 7 -10.92 -2.14 -4.18
CA CYS A 7 -9.83 -2.94 -3.64
C CYS A 7 -10.31 -3.67 -2.41
N ARG A 8 -9.79 -4.87 -2.22
CA ARG A 8 -10.15 -5.69 -1.09
C ARG A 8 -8.92 -6.42 -0.59
N TYR A 9 -8.65 -6.31 0.70
CA TYR A 9 -7.56 -7.02 1.31
C TYR A 9 -8.01 -8.42 1.74
N ASN A 10 -7.29 -9.42 1.26
CA ASN A 10 -7.56 -10.82 1.62
C ASN A 10 -6.52 -11.28 2.62
N MET A 11 -6.94 -11.45 3.88
CA MET A 11 -6.04 -11.83 4.95
C MET A 11 -5.51 -13.27 4.80
N ASP A 12 -6.28 -14.12 4.15
CA ASP A 12 -5.88 -15.51 3.97
C ASP A 12 -4.69 -15.66 3.04
N THR A 13 -4.62 -14.81 2.03
CA THR A 13 -3.55 -14.87 1.04
C THR A 13 -2.53 -13.74 1.19
N ASN A 14 -2.80 -12.78 2.07
CA ASN A 14 -2.00 -11.58 2.24
C ASN A 14 -1.86 -10.80 0.95
N ARG A 15 -2.97 -10.66 0.22
CA ARG A 15 -3.00 -9.97 -1.05
C ARG A 15 -4.14 -8.97 -1.10
N VAL A 16 -3.92 -7.89 -1.83
CA VAL A 16 -4.97 -6.94 -2.13
C VAL A 16 -5.47 -7.22 -3.54
N GLU A 17 -6.78 -7.45 -3.65
CA GLU A 17 -7.40 -7.70 -4.93
C GLU A 17 -7.97 -6.40 -5.45
N ALA A 18 -7.43 -5.92 -6.56
CA ALA A 18 -7.82 -4.66 -7.16
C ALA A 18 -8.61 -4.91 -8.44
N ARG A 19 -9.70 -4.20 -8.60
CA ARG A 19 -10.56 -4.30 -9.79
C ARG A 19 -10.54 -2.99 -10.53
N PHE A 20 -10.33 -3.08 -11.84
CA PHE A 20 -10.25 -1.92 -12.72
C PHE A 20 -11.38 -1.92 -13.70
N GLU A 21 -11.75 -0.72 -14.16
CA GLU A 21 -12.78 -0.54 -15.15
C GLU A 21 -12.34 -1.19 -16.46
N GLY A 22 -13.17 -2.14 -16.93
CA GLY A 22 -12.92 -2.80 -18.19
C GLY A 22 -11.69 -3.68 -18.25
N GLY A 23 -11.04 -3.90 -17.13
CA GLY A 23 -9.79 -4.64 -17.09
C GLY A 23 -9.85 -5.92 -16.28
N THR A 24 -8.77 -6.66 -16.32
CA THR A 24 -8.61 -7.87 -15.55
C THR A 24 -8.28 -7.53 -14.10
N PRO A 25 -8.85 -8.29 -13.14
CA PRO A 25 -8.48 -8.09 -11.74
C PRO A 25 -6.98 -8.28 -11.52
N LEU A 26 -6.43 -7.44 -10.64
CA LEU A 26 -5.01 -7.50 -10.33
C LEU A 26 -4.83 -7.81 -8.86
N SER A 27 -3.84 -8.61 -8.56
CA SER A 27 -3.55 -9.02 -7.18
C SER A 27 -2.20 -8.44 -6.76
N ILE A 28 -2.17 -7.76 -5.60
CA ILE A 28 -0.95 -7.19 -5.07
C ILE A 28 -0.48 -8.05 -3.91
N ASP A 29 0.75 -8.54 -4.01
CA ASP A 29 1.34 -9.35 -2.94
C ASP A 29 1.86 -8.41 -1.84
N CYS A 30 1.14 -8.36 -0.73
CA CYS A 30 1.49 -7.46 0.36
C CYS A 30 2.81 -7.81 1.03
N ILE A 31 3.16 -9.09 1.03
CA ILE A 31 4.43 -9.52 1.61
C ILE A 31 5.60 -8.99 0.78
N ALA A 32 5.46 -9.06 -0.55
CA ALA A 32 6.50 -8.53 -1.43
C ALA A 32 6.64 -7.02 -1.28
N VAL A 33 5.53 -6.31 -1.13
CA VAL A 33 5.57 -4.88 -0.91
C VAL A 33 6.26 -4.55 0.41
N GLU A 34 5.94 -5.30 1.45
CA GLU A 34 6.54 -5.09 2.76
C GLU A 34 8.04 -5.36 2.72
N ASP A 35 8.46 -6.40 2.01
CA ASP A 35 9.87 -6.73 1.88
C ASP A 35 10.63 -5.65 1.13
N GLU A 36 10.00 -5.03 0.15
CA GLU A 36 10.67 -4.04 -0.68
C GLU A 36 10.66 -2.65 -0.06
N TYR A 37 9.56 -2.27 0.55
CA TYR A 37 9.36 -0.89 1.04
C TYR A 37 9.30 -0.76 2.55
N GLY A 38 9.00 -1.83 3.26
CA GLY A 38 8.90 -1.79 4.71
C GLY A 38 10.24 -2.01 5.39
N ASN A 39 11.14 -1.05 5.26
CA ASN A 39 12.49 -1.17 5.78
C ASN A 39 12.60 -0.95 7.28
N THR A 40 11.63 -0.28 7.87
CA THR A 40 11.63 -0.01 9.31
C THR A 40 10.30 -0.47 9.89
N PRO A 41 10.26 -0.71 11.22
CA PRO A 41 8.98 -1.07 11.86
C PRO A 41 7.90 -0.01 11.65
N THR A 42 8.28 1.26 11.62
CA THR A 42 7.33 2.34 11.38
C THR A 42 6.72 2.25 9.99
N GLN A 43 7.54 1.97 8.98
CA GLN A 43 7.06 1.83 7.61
C GLN A 43 6.13 0.63 7.47
N ARG A 44 6.47 -0.47 8.13
CA ARG A 44 5.62 -1.66 8.10
C ARG A 44 4.28 -1.41 8.77
N ALA A 45 4.31 -0.70 9.88
CA ALA A 45 3.08 -0.35 10.57
C ALA A 45 2.19 0.53 9.72
N GLU A 46 2.78 1.45 8.96
CA GLU A 46 2.02 2.32 8.08
C GLU A 46 1.38 1.52 6.95
N LEU A 47 2.12 0.56 6.39
CA LEU A 47 1.57 -0.30 5.34
C LEU A 47 0.40 -1.12 5.86
N ASP A 48 0.53 -1.68 7.06
CA ASP A 48 -0.56 -2.43 7.69
C ASP A 48 -1.77 -1.56 7.92
N TRP A 49 -1.54 -0.33 8.38
CA TRP A 49 -2.63 0.60 8.63
C TRP A 49 -3.40 0.90 7.34
N LEU A 50 -2.68 1.11 6.25
CA LEU A 50 -3.32 1.36 4.96
C LEU A 50 -4.14 0.16 4.50
N LEU A 51 -3.59 -1.04 4.68
CA LEU A 51 -4.29 -2.25 4.29
C LEU A 51 -5.61 -2.42 5.03
N CYS A 52 -5.60 -2.13 6.33
CA CYS A 52 -6.78 -2.34 7.15
C CYS A 52 -7.80 -1.21 7.01
N ASN A 53 -7.34 0.01 6.77
CA ASN A 53 -8.22 1.16 6.79
C ASN A 53 -8.49 1.76 5.43
N LYS A 54 -7.50 1.72 4.53
CA LYS A 54 -7.62 2.34 3.21
C LYS A 54 -6.97 1.48 2.12
N PRO A 55 -7.52 0.29 1.87
CA PRO A 55 -6.93 -0.60 0.88
C PRO A 55 -6.91 0.00 -0.53
N LEU A 56 -7.90 0.82 -0.85
CA LEU A 56 -7.94 1.48 -2.16
C LEU A 56 -6.74 2.41 -2.33
N GLU A 57 -6.45 3.19 -1.31
CA GLU A 57 -5.32 4.10 -1.34
C GLU A 57 -4.00 3.34 -1.38
N TYR A 58 -3.92 2.26 -0.63
CA TYR A 58 -2.76 1.39 -0.66
C TYR A 58 -2.47 0.91 -2.09
N ALA A 59 -3.50 0.41 -2.76
CA ALA A 59 -3.34 -0.09 -4.11
C ALA A 59 -2.93 1.03 -5.08
N GLN A 60 -3.51 2.20 -4.93
CA GLN A 60 -3.17 3.33 -5.79
C GLN A 60 -1.71 3.73 -5.63
N LEU A 61 -1.22 3.75 -4.40
CA LEU A 61 0.17 4.11 -4.14
C LEU A 61 1.13 3.07 -4.69
N VAL A 62 0.83 1.79 -4.46
CA VAL A 62 1.70 0.71 -4.92
C VAL A 62 1.74 0.65 -6.44
N LEU A 63 0.57 0.65 -7.08
CA LEU A 63 0.48 0.53 -8.52
C LEU A 63 0.98 1.77 -9.24
N GLY A 64 0.85 2.93 -8.62
CA GLY A 64 1.34 4.17 -9.19
C GLY A 64 2.83 4.41 -8.93
N GLY A 65 3.47 3.54 -8.14
CA GLY A 65 4.88 3.69 -7.83
C GLY A 65 5.20 4.78 -6.84
N GLU A 66 4.21 5.21 -6.06
CA GLU A 66 4.39 6.31 -5.11
C GLU A 66 4.43 5.86 -3.65
N ILE A 67 4.39 4.55 -3.41
CA ILE A 67 4.35 4.05 -2.05
C ILE A 67 5.62 4.41 -1.28
N GLU A 68 6.77 4.37 -1.93
CA GLU A 68 8.03 4.71 -1.29
C GLU A 68 8.05 6.17 -0.87
N HIS A 69 7.59 7.04 -1.74
CA HIS A 69 7.51 8.46 -1.45
C HIS A 69 6.56 8.75 -0.30
N TYR A 70 5.41 8.08 -0.32
CA TYR A 70 4.42 8.22 0.74
C TYR A 70 5.01 7.81 2.10
N LEU A 71 5.68 6.66 2.14
CA LEU A 71 6.27 6.17 3.38
C LEU A 71 7.37 7.10 3.89
N SER A 72 8.14 7.63 2.96
CA SER A 72 9.20 8.57 3.31
C SER A 72 8.62 9.81 3.98
N LEU A 73 7.57 10.36 3.40
CA LEU A 73 6.94 11.55 3.97
C LEU A 73 6.32 11.26 5.34
N SER A 74 5.60 10.15 5.46
CA SER A 74 4.93 9.83 6.71
C SER A 74 5.90 9.53 7.83
N CYS A 75 6.94 8.78 7.54
CA CYS A 75 7.89 8.37 8.57
C CYS A 75 8.89 9.45 8.91
N ASP A 76 9.36 10.17 7.91
CA ASP A 76 10.31 11.26 8.13
C ASP A 76 9.67 12.40 8.90
N HIS A 77 8.40 12.62 8.65
CA HIS A 77 7.68 13.67 9.33
C HIS A 77 7.68 13.46 10.84
N GLY A 78 7.45 12.24 11.26
CA GLY A 78 7.50 11.90 12.67
C GLY A 78 8.89 12.08 13.24
N ARG A 79 9.89 11.72 12.47
CA ARG A 79 11.27 11.85 12.91
C ARG A 79 11.68 13.31 13.10
N LEU A 80 11.22 14.16 12.22
CA LEU A 80 11.53 15.58 12.31
C LEU A 80 10.96 16.21 13.56
N LYS A 81 9.81 15.72 14.00
CA LYS A 81 9.18 16.24 15.19
C LYS A 81 9.93 15.89 16.46
N ASP A 82 10.67 14.83 16.41
CA ASP A 82 11.41 14.36 17.59
C ASP A 82 12.63 15.18 17.90
N GLN A 83 12.96 16.08 17.03
CA GLN A 83 14.15 16.91 17.22
C GLN A 83 13.87 18.18 17.99
#